data_9ae4c8d69bc535f8f940e592e66598cb
#
_entry.id   9ae4c8d69bc535f8f940e592e66598cb
#
_cell.length_a   1.000
_cell.length_b   1.000
_cell.length_c   1.000
_cell.angle_alpha   90.00
_cell.angle_beta   90.00
_cell.angle_gamma   90.00
#
_symmetry.space_group_name_H-M   'P 1'
#
loop_
_entity.id
_entity.type
_entity.pdbx_description
1 polymer ?
#
loop_
_entity_poly.entity_id
_entity_poly.type
_entity_poly.pdbx_seq_one_letter_code
_entity_poly.pdbx_strand_id
1 'polypeptide(L)'
;IAWIGLLYYFNFVQTEYVKVADPDAKADVMKKLAPNALWWFRWAAFLTFLTGLYLLYVQERAITTAITLGSLMGIIMMLNVWGIIWRNQKIVIGLKEGDAAAAGAKAGLASRTNTLLSLPMLYFMVSSAHGGTASYPKSYLLIDQSAAGGPIAGYLGYDFWIVVAAVLLIELNAIYGKMLPVIAVSYTHLRAHETWSYL
;
A
#
# COMPACT_ATOMS: atom_id res chain seq x y z
N ILE A 1 -1.32 -0.52 -12.32
CA ILE A 1 -2.69 -1.06 -12.41
C ILE A 1 -2.77 -2.43 -11.74
N ALA A 2 -2.00 -3.45 -12.18
CA ALA A 2 -2.11 -4.83 -11.69
C ALA A 2 -1.89 -4.95 -10.16
N TRP A 3 -0.89 -4.29 -9.60
CA TRP A 3 -0.60 -4.35 -8.17
C TRP A 3 -1.77 -3.84 -7.32
N ILE A 4 -2.22 -2.62 -7.57
CA ILE A 4 -3.32 -2.02 -6.78
C ILE A 4 -4.65 -2.72 -7.08
N GLY A 5 -4.92 -3.08 -8.34
CA GLY A 5 -6.13 -3.83 -8.71
C GLY A 5 -6.24 -5.16 -7.97
N LEU A 6 -5.16 -5.93 -7.89
CA LEU A 6 -5.14 -7.19 -7.14
C LEU A 6 -5.21 -6.96 -5.61
N LEU A 7 -4.63 -5.86 -5.09
CA LEU A 7 -4.79 -5.49 -3.68
C LEU A 7 -6.27 -5.32 -3.32
N TYR A 8 -7.02 -4.57 -4.14
CA TYR A 8 -8.45 -4.37 -3.95
C TYR A 8 -9.26 -5.64 -4.18
N TYR A 9 -8.92 -6.42 -5.21
CA TYR A 9 -9.53 -7.73 -5.45
C TYR A 9 -9.44 -8.64 -4.22
N PHE A 10 -8.26 -8.79 -3.62
CA PHE A 10 -8.08 -9.64 -2.44
C PHE A 10 -8.89 -9.13 -1.23
N ASN A 11 -8.92 -7.82 -1.01
CA ASN A 11 -9.54 -7.23 0.16
C ASN A 11 -11.07 -7.11 0.05
N PHE A 12 -11.61 -6.86 -1.16
CA PHE A 12 -13.03 -6.55 -1.33
C PHE A 12 -13.80 -7.65 -2.06
N VAL A 13 -13.19 -8.37 -3.00
CA VAL A 13 -13.87 -9.39 -3.80
C VAL A 13 -13.62 -10.77 -3.23
N GLN A 14 -12.38 -11.21 -3.19
CA GLN A 14 -12.05 -12.58 -2.76
C GLN A 14 -12.39 -12.82 -1.29
N THR A 15 -12.14 -11.85 -0.41
CA THR A 15 -12.46 -11.99 1.02
C THR A 15 -13.97 -12.16 1.24
N GLU A 16 -14.81 -11.43 0.51
CA GLU A 16 -16.26 -11.56 0.64
C GLU A 16 -16.75 -12.90 0.06
N TYR A 17 -16.23 -13.30 -1.10
CA TYR A 17 -16.54 -14.60 -1.68
C TYR A 17 -16.22 -15.75 -0.71
N VAL A 18 -15.03 -15.74 -0.11
CA VAL A 18 -14.59 -16.80 0.82
C VAL A 18 -15.44 -16.88 2.09
N LYS A 19 -16.13 -15.79 2.49
CA LYS A 19 -17.06 -15.81 3.65
C LYS A 19 -18.35 -16.57 3.38
N VAL A 20 -18.84 -16.52 2.15
CA VAL A 20 -20.14 -17.06 1.75
C VAL A 20 -20.03 -18.36 0.95
N ALA A 21 -18.84 -18.70 0.45
CA ALA A 21 -18.58 -19.89 -0.35
C ALA A 21 -18.67 -21.18 0.50
N ASP A 22 -19.18 -22.24 -0.12
CA ASP A 22 -19.14 -23.57 0.46
C ASP A 22 -17.72 -24.05 0.74
N PRO A 23 -17.49 -24.94 1.72
CA PRO A 23 -16.17 -25.42 2.11
C PRO A 23 -15.34 -25.96 0.93
N ASP A 24 -15.94 -26.71 0.00
CA ASP A 24 -15.27 -27.28 -1.16
C ASP A 24 -14.87 -26.19 -2.17
N ALA A 25 -15.76 -25.25 -2.46
CA ALA A 25 -15.48 -24.10 -3.33
C ALA A 25 -14.38 -23.21 -2.75
N LYS A 26 -14.41 -22.98 -1.43
CA LYS A 26 -13.35 -22.25 -0.72
C LYS A 26 -12.00 -22.95 -0.83
N ALA A 27 -11.96 -24.27 -0.63
CA ALA A 27 -10.74 -25.06 -0.76
C ALA A 27 -10.19 -25.03 -2.20
N ASP A 28 -11.05 -25.12 -3.22
CA ASP A 28 -10.67 -25.06 -4.62
C ASP A 28 -10.07 -23.69 -4.99
N VAL A 29 -10.71 -22.60 -4.59
CA VAL A 29 -10.18 -21.22 -4.81
C VAL A 29 -8.82 -21.03 -4.14
N MET A 30 -8.66 -21.48 -2.90
CA MET A 30 -7.39 -21.34 -2.17
C MET A 30 -6.29 -22.20 -2.78
N LYS A 31 -6.63 -23.33 -3.40
CA LYS A 31 -5.66 -24.25 -4.03
C LYS A 31 -5.29 -23.87 -5.45
N LYS A 32 -6.24 -23.37 -6.25
CA LYS A 32 -6.04 -23.14 -7.69
C LYS A 32 -5.90 -21.67 -8.07
N LEU A 33 -6.78 -20.81 -7.55
CA LEU A 33 -6.83 -19.40 -7.94
C LEU A 33 -5.86 -18.54 -7.11
N ALA A 34 -5.87 -18.69 -5.79
CA ALA A 34 -5.09 -17.83 -4.90
C ALA A 34 -3.58 -17.86 -5.17
N PRO A 35 -2.92 -19.01 -5.41
CA PRO A 35 -1.48 -19.03 -5.70
C PRO A 35 -1.10 -18.26 -6.95
N ASN A 36 -1.91 -18.36 -8.01
CA ASN A 36 -1.68 -17.64 -9.27
C ASN A 36 -1.88 -16.13 -9.09
N ALA A 37 -2.99 -15.72 -8.50
CA ALA A 37 -3.28 -14.31 -8.23
C ALA A 37 -2.21 -13.68 -7.30
N LEU A 38 -1.73 -14.41 -6.29
CA LEU A 38 -0.65 -13.97 -5.41
C LEU A 38 0.70 -13.88 -6.14
N TRP A 39 0.96 -14.72 -7.13
CA TRP A 39 2.15 -14.62 -7.96
C TRP A 39 2.16 -13.28 -8.74
N TRP A 40 1.07 -12.99 -9.45
CA TRP A 40 0.92 -11.72 -10.17
C TRP A 40 0.98 -10.51 -9.25
N PHE A 41 0.36 -10.59 -8.09
CA PHE A 41 0.36 -9.52 -7.09
C PHE A 41 1.78 -9.13 -6.65
N ARG A 42 2.61 -10.13 -6.32
CA ARG A 42 3.98 -9.90 -5.87
C ARG A 42 4.86 -9.29 -6.96
N TRP A 43 4.81 -9.89 -8.14
CA TRP A 43 5.65 -9.42 -9.24
C TRP A 43 5.18 -8.06 -9.77
N ALA A 44 3.89 -7.78 -9.79
CA ALA A 44 3.37 -6.46 -10.11
C ALA A 44 3.84 -5.40 -9.10
N ALA A 45 3.86 -5.72 -7.80
CA ALA A 45 4.40 -4.82 -6.77
C ALA A 45 5.89 -4.52 -7.01
N PHE A 46 6.68 -5.56 -7.25
CA PHE A 46 8.12 -5.43 -7.51
C PHE A 46 8.43 -4.65 -8.79
N LEU A 47 7.75 -4.96 -9.89
CA LEU A 47 7.92 -4.23 -11.15
C LEU A 47 7.49 -2.77 -11.03
N THR A 48 6.40 -2.48 -10.32
CA THR A 48 5.97 -1.10 -10.06
C THR A 48 7.03 -0.34 -9.25
N PHE A 49 7.63 -0.98 -8.26
CA PHE A 49 8.73 -0.40 -7.48
C PHE A 49 9.95 -0.10 -8.37
N LEU A 50 10.41 -1.06 -9.18
CA LEU A 50 11.55 -0.86 -10.07
C LEU A 50 11.31 0.25 -11.10
N THR A 51 10.14 0.25 -11.74
CA THR A 51 9.79 1.30 -12.70
C THR A 51 9.63 2.66 -12.03
N GLY A 52 9.14 2.70 -10.78
CA GLY A 52 9.09 3.92 -9.98
C GLY A 52 10.47 4.50 -9.68
N LEU A 53 11.43 3.65 -9.28
CA LEU A 53 12.83 4.08 -9.08
C LEU A 53 13.46 4.58 -10.38
N TYR A 54 13.22 3.89 -11.49
CA TYR A 54 13.70 4.32 -12.80
C TYR A 54 13.12 5.68 -13.19
N LEU A 55 11.84 5.91 -12.98
CA LEU A 55 11.20 7.20 -13.27
C LEU A 55 11.76 8.32 -12.39
N LEU A 56 12.02 8.08 -11.11
CA LEU A 56 12.66 9.07 -10.23
C LEU A 56 14.08 9.42 -10.71
N TYR A 57 14.81 8.44 -11.23
CA TYR A 57 16.16 8.65 -11.75
C TYR A 57 16.18 9.43 -13.06
N VAL A 58 15.26 9.10 -14.00
CA VAL A 58 15.25 9.70 -15.35
C VAL A 58 14.54 11.07 -15.39
N GLN A 59 13.59 11.29 -14.49
CA GLN A 59 12.94 12.58 -14.37
C GLN A 59 13.90 13.56 -13.68
N GLU A 60 14.56 14.41 -14.44
CA GLU A 60 15.39 15.54 -13.96
C GLU A 60 14.56 16.62 -13.25
N ARG A 61 13.41 16.25 -12.70
CA ARG A 61 12.52 17.16 -11.98
C ARG A 61 12.93 17.25 -10.51
N ALA A 62 12.71 18.42 -9.93
CA ALA A 62 12.91 18.63 -8.51
C ALA A 62 12.10 17.58 -7.70
N ILE A 63 12.76 16.91 -6.77
CA ILE A 63 12.12 15.96 -5.87
C ILE A 63 11.25 16.77 -4.90
N THR A 64 9.93 16.68 -5.05
CA THR A 64 8.97 17.38 -4.21
C THR A 64 8.66 16.57 -2.94
N THR A 65 8.19 17.24 -1.90
CA THR A 65 7.66 16.59 -0.69
C THR A 65 6.58 15.56 -1.02
N ALA A 66 5.70 15.89 -1.97
CA ALA A 66 4.64 14.99 -2.41
C ALA A 66 5.20 13.68 -2.99
N ILE A 67 6.14 13.75 -3.96
CA ILE A 67 6.70 12.52 -4.53
C ILE A 67 7.48 11.71 -3.50
N THR A 68 8.12 12.35 -2.54
CA THR A 68 8.84 11.67 -1.47
C THR A 68 7.89 10.90 -0.55
N LEU A 69 6.79 11.53 -0.11
CA LEU A 69 5.78 10.86 0.71
C LEU A 69 5.10 9.73 -0.05
N GLY A 70 4.72 9.96 -1.31
CA GLY A 70 4.14 8.91 -2.16
C GLY A 70 5.10 7.73 -2.37
N SER A 71 6.38 8.01 -2.63
CA SER A 71 7.41 6.98 -2.79
C SER A 71 7.67 6.21 -1.50
N LEU A 72 7.73 6.89 -0.36
CA LEU A 72 7.88 6.24 0.96
C LEU A 72 6.74 5.24 1.21
N MET A 73 5.48 5.67 1.01
CA MET A 73 4.33 4.78 1.16
C MET A 73 4.38 3.60 0.17
N GLY A 74 4.74 3.84 -1.09
CA GLY A 74 4.89 2.79 -2.09
C GLY A 74 5.97 1.77 -1.73
N ILE A 75 7.11 2.21 -1.18
CA ILE A 75 8.19 1.34 -0.71
C ILE A 75 7.68 0.48 0.47
N ILE A 76 7.07 1.09 1.47
CA ILE A 76 6.50 0.38 2.63
C ILE A 76 5.49 -0.67 2.16
N MET A 77 4.56 -0.30 1.28
CA MET A 77 3.58 -1.23 0.73
C MET A 77 4.21 -2.40 -0.03
N MET A 78 5.27 -2.16 -0.80
CA MET A 78 6.01 -3.22 -1.50
C MET A 78 6.74 -4.14 -0.52
N LEU A 79 7.38 -3.58 0.53
CA LEU A 79 8.01 -4.35 1.59
C LEU A 79 7.00 -5.20 2.35
N ASN A 80 5.79 -4.70 2.59
CA ASN A 80 4.68 -5.47 3.17
C ASN A 80 4.29 -6.66 2.30
N VAL A 81 4.23 -6.48 0.98
CA VAL A 81 3.90 -7.58 0.06
C VAL A 81 4.92 -8.72 0.18
N TRP A 82 6.20 -8.43 0.17
CA TRP A 82 7.25 -9.44 0.19
C TRP A 82 7.63 -9.92 1.59
N GLY A 83 7.69 -8.99 2.55
CA GLY A 83 8.14 -9.25 3.92
C GLY A 83 7.07 -9.88 4.81
N ILE A 84 5.82 -9.44 4.70
CA ILE A 84 4.75 -9.88 5.60
C ILE A 84 3.73 -10.73 4.85
N ILE A 85 3.09 -10.19 3.81
CA ILE A 85 1.98 -10.86 3.12
C ILE A 85 2.45 -12.18 2.53
N TRP A 86 3.47 -12.17 1.70
CA TRP A 86 3.95 -13.39 1.04
C TRP A 86 4.47 -14.45 2.02
N ARG A 87 5.19 -14.04 3.05
CA ARG A 87 5.71 -15.00 4.05
C ARG A 87 4.60 -15.74 4.78
N ASN A 88 3.53 -15.05 5.12
CA ASN A 88 2.37 -15.64 5.79
C ASN A 88 1.43 -16.37 4.81
N GLN A 89 1.27 -15.87 3.61
CA GLN A 89 0.47 -16.54 2.58
C GLN A 89 1.01 -17.93 2.21
N LYS A 90 2.33 -18.14 2.23
CA LYS A 90 2.91 -19.47 2.04
C LYS A 90 2.41 -20.50 3.05
N ILE A 91 2.14 -20.09 4.28
CA ILE A 91 1.57 -20.95 5.32
C ILE A 91 0.08 -21.21 5.02
N VAL A 92 -0.67 -20.16 4.68
CA VAL A 92 -2.10 -20.26 4.38
C VAL A 92 -2.41 -21.18 3.20
N ILE A 93 -1.58 -21.16 2.16
CA ILE A 93 -1.74 -21.99 0.95
C ILE A 93 -1.05 -23.36 1.07
N GLY A 94 -0.46 -23.69 2.23
CA GLY A 94 0.15 -25.00 2.49
C GLY A 94 1.55 -25.21 1.91
N LEU A 95 2.23 -24.16 1.44
CA LEU A 95 3.63 -24.25 0.96
C LEU A 95 4.66 -24.26 2.09
N LYS A 96 4.25 -23.91 3.30
CA LYS A 96 5.10 -23.91 4.49
C LYS A 96 4.26 -24.33 5.69
N GLU A 97 4.86 -25.10 6.59
CA GLU A 97 4.25 -25.48 7.88
C GLU A 97 4.10 -24.26 8.79
N GLY A 98 3.01 -24.23 9.56
CA GLY A 98 2.71 -23.19 10.53
C GLY A 98 1.21 -23.08 10.83
N ASP A 99 0.86 -22.18 11.76
CA ASP A 99 -0.52 -21.84 12.08
C ASP A 99 -1.14 -20.99 10.96
N ALA A 100 -1.99 -21.61 10.15
CA ALA A 100 -2.65 -20.94 9.01
C ALA A 100 -3.61 -19.82 9.46
N ALA A 101 -4.23 -19.93 10.66
CA ALA A 101 -5.15 -18.91 11.16
C ALA A 101 -4.39 -17.66 11.59
N ALA A 102 -3.33 -17.81 12.36
CA ALA A 102 -2.47 -16.70 12.78
C ALA A 102 -1.78 -16.05 11.57
N ALA A 103 -1.26 -16.85 10.63
CA ALA A 103 -0.63 -16.36 9.40
C ALA A 103 -1.63 -15.59 8.51
N GLY A 104 -2.86 -16.09 8.37
CA GLY A 104 -3.94 -15.44 7.64
C GLY A 104 -4.33 -14.09 8.24
N ALA A 105 -4.45 -14.02 9.57
CA ALA A 105 -4.74 -12.77 10.28
C ALA A 105 -3.63 -11.73 10.06
N LYS A 106 -2.36 -12.14 10.13
CA LYS A 106 -1.22 -11.24 9.94
C LYS A 106 -1.10 -10.76 8.48
N ALA A 107 -1.27 -11.65 7.52
CA ALA A 107 -1.30 -11.27 6.10
C ALA A 107 -2.48 -10.32 5.80
N GLY A 108 -3.65 -10.58 6.38
CA GLY A 108 -4.82 -9.73 6.24
C GLY A 108 -4.62 -8.33 6.83
N LEU A 109 -4.01 -8.22 8.01
CA LEU A 109 -3.70 -6.92 8.61
C LEU A 109 -2.77 -6.10 7.71
N ALA A 110 -1.66 -6.68 7.26
CA ALA A 110 -0.71 -5.99 6.37
C ALA A 110 -1.35 -5.62 5.01
N SER A 111 -2.22 -6.49 4.46
CA SER A 111 -2.93 -6.20 3.22
C SER A 111 -3.90 -5.02 3.37
N ARG A 112 -4.63 -4.93 4.48
CA ARG A 112 -5.53 -3.80 4.78
C ARG A 112 -4.77 -2.52 5.06
N THR A 113 -3.62 -2.59 5.72
CA THR A 113 -2.71 -1.46 5.87
C THR A 113 -2.27 -0.92 4.51
N ASN A 114 -1.89 -1.80 3.59
CA ASN A 114 -1.57 -1.41 2.22
C ASN A 114 -2.77 -0.76 1.51
N THR A 115 -3.99 -1.26 1.72
CA THR A 115 -5.21 -0.65 1.17
C THR A 115 -5.42 0.77 1.71
N LEU A 116 -5.23 0.98 3.02
CA LEU A 116 -5.31 2.30 3.64
C LEU A 116 -4.26 3.28 3.07
N LEU A 117 -3.02 2.82 2.92
CA LEU A 117 -1.92 3.64 2.39
C LEU A 117 -2.04 3.90 0.88
N SER A 118 -2.78 3.09 0.13
CA SER A 118 -2.84 3.18 -1.32
C SER A 118 -3.47 4.48 -1.84
N LEU A 119 -4.50 5.00 -1.18
CA LEU A 119 -5.16 6.24 -1.59
C LEU A 119 -4.27 7.47 -1.36
N PRO A 120 -3.72 7.72 -0.16
CA PRO A 120 -2.80 8.83 0.04
C PRO A 120 -1.53 8.70 -0.81
N MET A 121 -0.98 7.48 -0.98
CA MET A 121 0.14 7.25 -1.88
C MET A 121 -0.18 7.73 -3.30
N LEU A 122 -1.30 7.29 -3.85
CA LEU A 122 -1.73 7.68 -5.20
C LEU A 122 -1.95 9.19 -5.31
N TYR A 123 -2.60 9.79 -4.31
CA TYR A 123 -2.80 11.25 -4.26
C TYR A 123 -1.48 12.00 -4.32
N PHE A 124 -0.50 11.65 -3.50
CA PHE A 124 0.81 12.32 -3.50
C PHE A 124 1.59 12.09 -4.81
N MET A 125 1.52 10.90 -5.39
CA MET A 125 2.18 10.64 -6.68
C MET A 125 1.55 11.42 -7.83
N VAL A 126 0.21 11.44 -7.92
CA VAL A 126 -0.51 12.18 -8.97
C VAL A 126 -0.35 13.68 -8.80
N SER A 127 -0.47 14.19 -7.57
CA SER A 127 -0.32 15.62 -7.30
C SER A 127 1.09 16.13 -7.59
N SER A 128 2.13 15.31 -7.37
CA SER A 128 3.50 15.69 -7.72
C SER A 128 3.72 15.84 -9.24
N ALA A 129 2.97 15.07 -10.04
CA ALA A 129 3.10 15.07 -11.49
C ALA A 129 2.21 16.14 -12.17
N HIS A 130 1.03 16.40 -11.63
CA HIS A 130 -0.02 17.22 -12.23
C HIS A 130 -0.37 18.48 -11.43
N GLY A 131 -0.02 18.54 -10.14
CA GLY A 131 -0.11 19.75 -9.34
C GLY A 131 0.95 20.74 -9.84
N GLY A 132 0.55 21.76 -10.60
CA GLY A 132 1.48 22.77 -11.09
C GLY A 132 2.22 23.42 -9.92
N THR A 133 3.43 23.91 -10.19
CA THR A 133 4.28 24.65 -9.23
C THR A 133 3.59 25.85 -8.57
N ALA A 134 2.50 26.34 -9.17
CA ALA A 134 1.65 27.40 -8.61
C ALA A 134 0.74 26.92 -7.46
N SER A 135 0.48 25.61 -7.35
CA SER A 135 -0.43 25.04 -6.33
C SER A 135 0.27 24.64 -5.04
N TYR A 136 1.58 24.56 -5.04
CA TYR A 136 2.37 24.26 -3.84
C TYR A 136 3.40 25.36 -3.59
N PRO A 137 3.41 25.97 -2.41
CA PRO A 137 4.47 26.91 -2.03
C PRO A 137 5.84 26.26 -2.18
N LYS A 138 6.87 27.06 -2.53
CA LYS A 138 8.26 26.60 -2.69
C LYS A 138 8.81 25.82 -1.47
N SER A 139 8.19 25.99 -0.31
CA SER A 139 8.52 25.26 0.92
C SER A 139 8.29 23.74 0.86
N TYR A 140 7.64 23.24 -0.18
CA TYR A 140 7.42 21.80 -0.39
C TYR A 140 8.47 21.13 -1.28
N LEU A 141 9.49 21.84 -1.70
CA LEU A 141 10.64 21.27 -2.41
C LEU A 141 11.63 20.72 -1.38
N LEU A 142 11.92 19.42 -1.46
CA LEU A 142 12.97 18.79 -0.64
C LEU A 142 14.36 19.34 -0.94
N ILE A 143 14.55 19.84 -2.16
CA ILE A 143 15.79 20.46 -2.62
C ILE A 143 15.40 21.79 -3.25
N ASP A 144 15.63 22.88 -2.53
CA ASP A 144 15.61 24.20 -3.12
C ASP A 144 16.93 24.42 -3.87
N GLN A 145 16.92 24.21 -5.18
CA GLN A 145 18.08 24.46 -6.04
C GLN A 145 18.42 25.95 -6.13
N SER A 146 17.55 26.85 -5.67
CA SER A 146 17.80 28.28 -5.68
C SER A 146 18.67 28.73 -4.49
N ALA A 147 18.80 27.93 -3.46
CA ALA A 147 19.73 28.14 -2.34
C ALA A 147 21.07 27.48 -2.67
N ALA A 148 21.84 28.11 -3.53
CA ALA A 148 23.21 27.70 -3.82
C ALA A 148 24.00 27.48 -2.50
N GLY A 149 24.22 26.23 -2.12
CA GLY A 149 25.20 25.83 -1.13
C GLY A 149 24.71 25.26 0.21
N GLY A 150 23.43 24.98 0.39
CA GLY A 150 22.96 24.39 1.65
C GLY A 150 22.71 22.87 1.57
N PRO A 151 23.09 22.10 2.60
CA PRO A 151 22.76 20.67 2.66
C PRO A 151 21.25 20.46 2.77
N ILE A 152 20.80 19.30 2.32
CA ILE A 152 19.42 18.77 2.24
C ILE A 152 18.54 18.99 3.51
N ALA A 153 19.13 19.40 4.61
CA ALA A 153 18.50 19.50 5.94
C ALA A 153 17.63 20.75 6.17
N GLY A 154 17.48 21.64 5.18
CA GLY A 154 16.98 22.97 5.47
C GLY A 154 15.49 23.09 5.79
N TYR A 155 14.58 22.38 5.11
CA TYR A 155 13.15 22.76 5.20
C TYR A 155 12.14 21.65 4.89
N LEU A 156 12.27 20.52 5.57
CA LEU A 156 11.09 19.66 5.73
C LEU A 156 10.26 20.24 6.88
N GLY A 157 9.11 20.82 6.57
CA GLY A 157 8.21 21.39 7.57
C GLY A 157 7.69 20.34 8.56
N TYR A 158 7.19 20.78 9.69
CA TYR A 158 6.61 19.88 10.71
C TYR A 158 5.50 19.00 10.13
N ASP A 159 4.75 19.48 9.17
CA ASP A 159 3.71 18.76 8.44
C ASP A 159 4.24 17.50 7.74
N PHE A 160 5.41 17.55 7.09
CA PHE A 160 6.07 16.39 6.50
C PHE A 160 6.37 15.32 7.57
N TRP A 161 6.97 15.73 8.67
CA TRP A 161 7.35 14.79 9.73
C TRP A 161 6.15 14.20 10.45
N ILE A 162 5.05 14.95 10.57
CA ILE A 162 3.77 14.44 11.10
C ILE A 162 3.24 13.31 10.21
N VAL A 163 3.24 13.50 8.89
CA VAL A 163 2.79 12.47 7.95
C VAL A 163 3.70 11.25 7.99
N VAL A 164 5.03 11.45 8.00
CA VAL A 164 5.99 10.35 8.12
C VAL A 164 5.76 9.57 9.42
N ALA A 165 5.61 10.26 10.56
CA ALA A 165 5.33 9.63 11.83
C ALA A 165 4.02 8.83 11.82
N ALA A 166 2.95 9.39 11.24
CA ALA A 166 1.68 8.69 11.10
C ALA A 166 1.80 7.42 10.24
N VAL A 167 2.50 7.50 9.10
CA VAL A 167 2.75 6.34 8.24
C VAL A 167 3.54 5.26 8.96
N LEU A 168 4.60 5.66 9.69
CA LEU A 168 5.42 4.71 10.46
C LEU A 168 4.64 4.08 11.62
N LEU A 169 3.78 4.81 12.31
CA LEU A 169 2.91 4.26 13.36
C LEU A 169 1.91 3.26 12.80
N ILE A 170 1.31 3.54 11.64
CA ILE A 170 0.42 2.61 10.95
C ILE A 170 1.18 1.35 10.54
N GLU A 171 2.42 1.50 10.05
CA GLU A 171 3.26 0.38 9.67
C GLU A 171 3.71 -0.46 10.88
N LEU A 172 4.12 0.16 11.97
CA LEU A 172 4.43 -0.55 13.21
C LEU A 172 3.24 -1.37 13.71
N ASN A 173 2.01 -0.84 13.57
CA ASN A 173 0.82 -1.62 13.87
C ASN A 173 0.63 -2.80 12.90
N ALA A 174 0.97 -2.68 11.62
CA ALA A 174 0.91 -3.80 10.67
C ALA A 174 1.91 -4.91 11.03
N ILE A 175 3.06 -4.56 11.58
CA ILE A 175 4.13 -5.52 11.96
C ILE A 175 3.83 -6.20 13.30
N TYR A 176 3.47 -5.45 14.32
CA TYR A 176 3.40 -5.91 15.71
C TYR A 176 2.00 -5.89 16.32
N GLY A 177 1.07 -5.19 15.69
CA GLY A 177 -0.21 -4.85 16.29
C GLY A 177 -1.35 -5.79 15.93
N LYS A 178 -2.55 -5.26 16.16
CA LYS A 178 -3.82 -5.89 15.88
C LYS A 178 -4.66 -4.99 14.97
N MET A 179 -5.76 -5.52 14.45
CA MET A 179 -6.68 -4.74 13.64
C MET A 179 -7.25 -3.55 14.42
N LEU A 180 -6.81 -2.35 14.08
CA LEU A 180 -7.32 -1.10 14.68
C LEU A 180 -8.66 -0.71 14.03
N PRO A 181 -9.56 -0.04 14.78
CA PRO A 181 -10.84 0.44 14.24
C PRO A 181 -10.67 1.30 12.97
N VAL A 182 -9.67 2.16 12.89
CA VAL A 182 -9.38 3.00 11.71
C VAL A 182 -9.11 2.15 10.45
N ILE A 183 -8.37 1.05 10.59
CA ILE A 183 -8.09 0.13 9.49
C ILE A 183 -9.34 -0.68 9.12
N ALA A 184 -10.18 -1.01 10.10
CA ALA A 184 -11.45 -1.68 9.89
C ALA A 184 -12.52 -0.77 9.29
N VAL A 185 -12.57 0.49 9.72
CA VAL A 185 -13.57 1.49 9.27
C VAL A 185 -13.36 1.90 7.81
N SER A 186 -12.12 2.07 7.35
CA SER A 186 -11.86 2.33 5.93
C SER A 186 -12.41 1.22 5.03
N TYR A 187 -12.49 -0.01 5.55
CA TYR A 187 -13.12 -1.14 4.88
C TYR A 187 -14.66 -1.07 4.89
N THR A 188 -15.26 -0.69 6.01
CA THR A 188 -16.74 -0.63 6.15
C THR A 188 -17.35 0.54 5.40
N HIS A 189 -16.68 1.69 5.31
CA HIS A 189 -17.18 2.86 4.56
C HIS A 189 -17.18 2.62 3.06
N LEU A 190 -16.16 1.99 2.50
CA LEU A 190 -16.13 1.62 1.08
C LEU A 190 -17.26 0.61 0.76
N ARG A 191 -17.57 -0.30 1.68
CA ARG A 191 -18.66 -1.26 1.52
C ARG A 191 -20.06 -0.62 1.63
N ALA A 192 -20.25 0.37 2.48
CA ALA A 192 -21.55 1.05 2.62
C ALA A 192 -21.98 1.74 1.33
N HIS A 193 -21.04 2.24 0.52
CA HIS A 193 -21.34 2.82 -0.79
C HIS A 193 -21.77 1.79 -1.83
N GLU A 194 -21.31 0.55 -1.75
CA GLU A 194 -21.71 -0.51 -2.69
C GLU A 194 -23.15 -0.98 -2.47
N THR A 195 -23.61 -1.06 -1.22
CA THR A 195 -24.99 -1.51 -0.93
C THR A 195 -26.06 -0.51 -1.37
N TRP A 196 -25.74 0.78 -1.55
CA TRP A 196 -26.67 1.81 -2.05
C TRP A 196 -26.85 1.78 -3.56
N SER A 197 -25.96 1.15 -4.31
CA SER A 197 -26.05 1.05 -5.76
C SER A 197 -26.91 -0.13 -6.27
N TYR A 198 -27.38 -1.00 -5.37
CA TYR A 198 -28.24 -2.15 -5.68
C TYR A 198 -29.69 -2.02 -5.18
N LEU A 199 -30.07 -0.86 -4.62
CA LEU A 199 -31.44 -0.49 -4.27
C LEU A 199 -31.98 0.56 -5.23
#